data_ceba4ac5af09157b4d1bdf65453eae5b
#
_entry.id   ceba4ac5af09157b4d1bdf65453eae5b
#
_cell.length_a   1.000
_cell.length_b   1.000
_cell.length_c   1.000
_cell.angle_alpha   90.00
_cell.angle_beta   90.00
_cell.angle_gamma   90.00
#
_symmetry.space_group_name_H-M   'P 1'
#
loop_
_entity.id
_entity.type
_entity.pdbx_description
1 polymer ?
#
loop_
_entity_poly.entity_id
_entity_poly.type
_entity_poly.pdbx_seq_one_letter_code
_entity_poly.pdbx_strand_id
1 'polypeptide(L)'
;MSPPLEGKVALVTGAARGQGRAHAVRLAADGAQVIAVDVCEQIASVPYPLATPDDLAATVKLVEDTGSSIVARQADVRDRESLTTALQAGLDEFGRLDIVVANAGIAPMQSGADGWRDVSDVNLTGGFHTVEAAIPTLTSQGAGGSIVLISSAAGLAGIGSADAGSIGYAAAKHGVVGLMRVYANLLARHNIRVNSIHPSGVDTPMINNEFTRQWLAQLVSESDSPPNMGNALPVRIMQSDDIANAVAWLVSDQARYITGVALPVDAGCVNMR
;
A
#
# COMPACT_ATOMS: atom_id res chain seq x y z
N MET A 1 20.53 -13.57 17.03
CA MET A 1 19.51 -14.16 16.12
C MET A 1 19.57 -13.36 14.84
N SER A 2 19.57 -14.04 13.69
CA SER A 2 19.51 -13.34 12.39
C SER A 2 18.24 -12.51 12.28
N PRO A 3 18.30 -11.39 11.51
CA PRO A 3 17.11 -10.60 11.21
C PRO A 3 15.99 -11.45 10.57
N PRO A 4 14.70 -11.19 10.89
CA PRO A 4 13.59 -12.05 10.45
C PRO A 4 13.44 -12.19 8.94
N LEU A 5 13.93 -11.22 8.16
CA LEU A 5 13.82 -11.17 6.70
C LEU A 5 15.19 -11.23 6.01
N GLU A 6 16.22 -11.71 6.71
CA GLU A 6 17.56 -11.84 6.12
C GLU A 6 17.53 -12.70 4.84
N GLY A 7 18.15 -12.18 3.77
CA GLY A 7 18.20 -12.84 2.46
C GLY A 7 16.90 -12.83 1.66
N LYS A 8 15.88 -12.07 2.12
CA LYS A 8 14.63 -11.85 1.38
C LYS A 8 14.71 -10.58 0.53
N VAL A 9 13.93 -10.55 -0.55
CA VAL A 9 13.78 -9.37 -1.41
C VAL A 9 12.31 -8.94 -1.42
N ALA A 10 12.07 -7.66 -1.17
CA ALA A 10 10.74 -7.08 -1.09
C ALA A 10 10.51 -6.02 -2.18
N LEU A 11 9.45 -6.19 -3.00
CA LEU A 11 8.91 -5.14 -3.86
C LEU A 11 7.93 -4.27 -3.06
N VAL A 12 8.11 -2.96 -3.07
CA VAL A 12 7.19 -1.99 -2.46
C VAL A 12 6.80 -0.94 -3.49
N THR A 13 5.49 -0.80 -3.80
CA THR A 13 4.96 0.25 -4.67
C THR A 13 4.44 1.44 -3.86
N GLY A 14 4.54 2.67 -4.41
CA GLY A 14 4.25 3.90 -3.68
C GLY A 14 5.28 4.15 -2.57
N ALA A 15 6.56 3.83 -2.84
CA ALA A 15 7.61 3.73 -1.82
C ALA A 15 8.29 5.07 -1.49
N ALA A 16 8.01 6.14 -2.24
CA ALA A 16 8.75 7.40 -2.09
C ALA A 16 8.45 8.13 -0.77
N ARG A 17 7.26 7.92 -0.15
CA ARG A 17 6.86 8.62 1.08
C ARG A 17 5.78 7.88 1.86
N GLY A 18 5.38 8.43 3.02
CA GLY A 18 4.27 7.91 3.84
C GLY A 18 4.42 6.44 4.20
N GLN A 19 3.33 5.67 4.08
CA GLN A 19 3.33 4.25 4.43
C GLN A 19 4.31 3.44 3.60
N GLY A 20 4.41 3.69 2.27
CA GLY A 20 5.32 2.94 1.41
C GLY A 20 6.80 3.10 1.81
N ARG A 21 7.22 4.33 2.17
CA ARG A 21 8.56 4.58 2.74
C ARG A 21 8.75 3.81 4.04
N ALA A 22 7.76 3.87 4.95
CA ALA A 22 7.84 3.16 6.23
C ALA A 22 7.93 1.65 6.04
N HIS A 23 7.18 1.08 5.08
CA HIS A 23 7.30 -0.34 4.72
C HIS A 23 8.70 -0.68 4.21
N ALA A 24 9.23 0.11 3.27
CA ALA A 24 10.56 -0.11 2.71
C ALA A 24 11.65 -0.09 3.79
N VAL A 25 11.65 0.94 4.63
CA VAL A 25 12.63 1.10 5.73
C VAL A 25 12.49 -0.01 6.77
N ARG A 26 11.25 -0.36 7.16
CA ARG A 26 11.01 -1.41 8.14
C ARG A 26 11.44 -2.78 7.66
N LEU A 27 11.10 -3.16 6.42
CA LEU A 27 11.51 -4.44 5.85
C LEU A 27 13.02 -4.53 5.70
N ALA A 28 13.68 -3.41 5.34
CA ALA A 28 15.13 -3.31 5.28
C ALA A 28 15.79 -3.48 6.66
N ALA A 29 15.25 -2.82 7.69
CA ALA A 29 15.72 -2.97 9.07
C ALA A 29 15.57 -4.41 9.60
N ASP A 30 14.57 -5.14 9.10
CA ASP A 30 14.36 -6.57 9.39
C ASP A 30 15.22 -7.50 8.49
N GLY A 31 16.11 -6.93 7.63
CA GLY A 31 17.12 -7.66 6.85
C GLY A 31 16.76 -7.92 5.38
N ALA A 32 15.63 -7.44 4.87
CA ALA A 32 15.28 -7.59 3.46
C ALA A 32 15.99 -6.57 2.57
N GLN A 33 16.35 -6.97 1.34
CA GLN A 33 16.69 -6.05 0.26
C GLN A 33 15.40 -5.50 -0.36
N VAL A 34 15.43 -4.28 -0.89
CA VAL A 34 14.21 -3.58 -1.30
C VAL A 34 14.24 -3.20 -2.78
N ILE A 35 13.16 -3.50 -3.50
CA ILE A 35 12.83 -2.93 -4.80
C ILE A 35 11.75 -1.88 -4.56
N ALA A 36 12.08 -0.62 -4.69
CA ALA A 36 11.20 0.52 -4.43
C ALA A 36 10.70 1.12 -5.74
N VAL A 37 9.38 1.24 -5.87
CA VAL A 37 8.74 1.82 -7.07
C VAL A 37 7.80 2.93 -6.66
N ASP A 38 7.87 4.08 -7.34
CA ASP A 38 6.92 5.19 -7.18
C ASP A 38 6.79 5.93 -8.50
N VAL A 39 5.62 6.56 -8.74
CA VAL A 39 5.40 7.34 -9.96
C VAL A 39 6.19 8.64 -9.95
N CYS A 40 6.43 9.22 -8.76
CA CYS A 40 7.16 10.49 -8.57
C CYS A 40 6.70 11.61 -9.50
N GLU A 41 5.40 11.65 -9.81
CA GLU A 41 4.78 12.61 -10.72
C GLU A 41 3.38 12.96 -10.22
N GLN A 42 2.96 14.22 -10.50
CA GLN A 42 1.63 14.70 -10.12
C GLN A 42 0.56 14.11 -11.03
N ILE A 43 -0.49 13.55 -10.44
CA ILE A 43 -1.73 13.16 -11.15
C ILE A 43 -2.71 14.33 -11.04
N ALA A 44 -3.20 14.82 -12.16
CA ALA A 44 -3.96 16.08 -12.22
C ALA A 44 -5.25 16.06 -11.37
N SER A 45 -5.89 14.91 -11.19
CA SER A 45 -7.09 14.77 -10.36
C SER A 45 -6.80 14.76 -8.86
N VAL A 46 -5.53 14.70 -8.43
CA VAL A 46 -5.15 14.68 -7.02
C VAL A 46 -4.87 16.08 -6.52
N PRO A 47 -5.67 16.62 -5.58
CA PRO A 47 -5.60 18.03 -5.17
C PRO A 47 -4.52 18.33 -4.12
N TYR A 48 -3.67 17.37 -3.78
CA TYR A 48 -2.53 17.54 -2.89
C TYR A 48 -1.23 17.09 -3.59
N PRO A 49 -0.07 17.66 -3.21
CA PRO A 49 1.20 17.30 -3.85
C PRO A 49 1.46 15.80 -3.75
N LEU A 50 1.80 15.13 -4.84
CA LEU A 50 2.30 13.75 -4.85
C LEU A 50 3.80 13.71 -4.59
N ALA A 51 4.35 12.49 -4.52
CA ALA A 51 5.78 12.28 -4.30
C ALA A 51 6.62 12.82 -5.46
N THR A 52 7.84 13.20 -5.16
CA THR A 52 8.85 13.67 -6.11
C THR A 52 10.01 12.68 -6.22
N PRO A 53 10.88 12.80 -7.23
CA PRO A 53 12.14 12.04 -7.30
C PRO A 53 13.01 12.22 -6.04
N ASP A 54 13.03 13.41 -5.43
CA ASP A 54 13.77 13.68 -4.19
C ASP A 54 13.17 12.90 -3.00
N ASP A 55 11.85 12.73 -2.96
CA ASP A 55 11.21 11.88 -1.96
C ASP A 55 11.64 10.41 -2.08
N LEU A 56 11.77 9.90 -3.33
CA LEU A 56 12.24 8.55 -3.58
C LEU A 56 13.73 8.41 -3.20
N ALA A 57 14.55 9.40 -3.54
CA ALA A 57 15.95 9.44 -3.13
C ALA A 57 16.13 9.47 -1.61
N ALA A 58 15.26 10.18 -0.89
CA ALA A 58 15.24 10.15 0.57
C ALA A 58 14.90 8.75 1.12
N THR A 59 13.99 8.01 0.47
CA THR A 59 13.71 6.62 0.86
C THR A 59 14.92 5.72 0.62
N VAL A 60 15.63 5.89 -0.50
CA VAL A 60 16.88 5.15 -0.78
C VAL A 60 17.87 5.33 0.38
N LYS A 61 18.14 6.58 0.75
CA LYS A 61 19.06 6.89 1.84
C LYS A 61 18.63 6.23 3.15
N LEU A 62 17.37 6.31 3.51
CA LEU A 62 16.86 5.72 4.76
C LEU A 62 16.98 4.20 4.79
N VAL A 63 16.82 3.52 3.65
CA VAL A 63 17.02 2.08 3.54
C VAL A 63 18.51 1.74 3.66
N GLU A 64 19.38 2.46 2.97
CA GLU A 64 20.84 2.28 3.05
C GLU A 64 21.37 2.53 4.48
N ASP A 65 20.81 3.50 5.20
CA ASP A 65 21.15 3.80 6.59
C ASP A 65 20.81 2.61 7.54
N THR A 66 19.95 1.66 7.13
CA THR A 66 19.71 0.38 7.86
C THR A 66 20.79 -0.65 7.62
N GLY A 67 21.68 -0.45 6.66
CA GLY A 67 22.69 -1.41 6.19
C GLY A 67 22.18 -2.37 5.11
N SER A 68 20.96 -2.18 4.61
CA SER A 68 20.40 -2.97 3.51
C SER A 68 20.62 -2.33 2.14
N SER A 69 20.37 -3.09 1.07
CA SER A 69 20.45 -2.63 -0.32
C SER A 69 19.08 -2.31 -0.88
N ILE A 70 19.02 -1.33 -1.78
CA ILE A 70 17.80 -0.91 -2.45
C ILE A 70 18.02 -0.62 -3.94
N VAL A 71 17.10 -1.08 -4.78
CA VAL A 71 16.96 -0.65 -6.17
C VAL A 71 15.68 0.19 -6.26
N ALA A 72 15.81 1.48 -6.55
CA ALA A 72 14.67 2.39 -6.69
C ALA A 72 14.45 2.74 -8.17
N ARG A 73 13.20 2.73 -8.61
CA ARG A 73 12.80 3.06 -9.98
C ARG A 73 11.54 3.92 -9.99
N GLN A 74 11.52 4.91 -10.85
CA GLN A 74 10.31 5.64 -11.17
C GLN A 74 9.48 4.79 -12.14
N ALA A 75 8.24 4.45 -11.77
CA ALA A 75 7.27 3.76 -12.62
C ALA A 75 5.85 3.97 -12.10
N ASP A 76 4.90 4.01 -13.04
CA ASP A 76 3.47 4.14 -12.75
C ASP A 76 2.83 2.75 -12.68
N VAL A 77 2.17 2.43 -11.57
CA VAL A 77 1.47 1.15 -11.41
C VAL A 77 0.29 0.97 -12.39
N ARG A 78 -0.20 2.05 -12.99
CA ARG A 78 -1.20 2.01 -14.06
C ARG A 78 -0.64 1.44 -15.36
N ASP A 79 0.66 1.60 -15.58
CA ASP A 79 1.41 1.07 -16.72
C ASP A 79 2.12 -0.24 -16.32
N ARG A 80 1.54 -1.36 -16.78
CA ARG A 80 2.07 -2.69 -16.48
C ARG A 80 3.49 -2.91 -17.02
N GLU A 81 3.81 -2.37 -18.18
CA GLU A 81 5.13 -2.54 -18.82
C GLU A 81 6.20 -1.77 -18.03
N SER A 82 5.91 -0.51 -17.69
CA SER A 82 6.77 0.32 -16.84
C SER A 82 7.05 -0.36 -15.49
N LEU A 83 6.00 -0.88 -14.83
CA LEU A 83 6.14 -1.60 -13.56
C LEU A 83 6.94 -2.88 -13.68
N THR A 84 6.73 -3.66 -14.76
CA THR A 84 7.48 -4.90 -15.00
C THR A 84 8.96 -4.61 -15.24
N THR A 85 9.27 -3.54 -15.99
CA THR A 85 10.65 -3.09 -16.22
C THR A 85 11.33 -2.66 -14.92
N ALA A 86 10.60 -1.94 -14.05
CA ALA A 86 11.11 -1.53 -12.75
C ALA A 86 11.39 -2.73 -11.83
N LEU A 87 10.49 -3.71 -11.81
CA LEU A 87 10.70 -4.98 -11.08
C LEU A 87 11.91 -5.74 -11.63
N GLN A 88 12.04 -5.85 -12.96
CA GLN A 88 13.15 -6.57 -13.59
C GLN A 88 14.51 -5.98 -13.19
N ALA A 89 14.63 -4.65 -13.12
CA ALA A 89 15.86 -4.01 -12.67
C ALA A 89 16.29 -4.43 -11.25
N GLY A 90 15.32 -4.66 -10.36
CA GLY A 90 15.58 -5.20 -9.04
C GLY A 90 15.92 -6.70 -9.06
N LEU A 91 15.27 -7.47 -9.94
CA LEU A 91 15.56 -8.90 -10.11
C LEU A 91 16.96 -9.12 -10.70
N ASP A 92 17.41 -8.26 -11.60
CA ASP A 92 18.76 -8.31 -12.17
C ASP A 92 19.83 -8.08 -11.10
N GLU A 93 19.55 -7.24 -10.10
CA GLU A 93 20.46 -6.93 -9.00
C GLU A 93 20.43 -8.00 -7.90
N PHE A 94 19.23 -8.44 -7.47
CA PHE A 94 19.07 -9.28 -6.28
C PHE A 94 18.80 -10.75 -6.58
N GLY A 95 18.47 -11.09 -7.82
CA GLY A 95 18.30 -12.47 -8.29
C GLY A 95 17.03 -13.18 -7.81
N ARG A 96 16.18 -12.53 -7.00
CA ARG A 96 14.97 -13.14 -6.41
C ARG A 96 13.89 -12.13 -6.02
N LEU A 97 12.69 -12.65 -5.71
CA LEU A 97 11.60 -11.90 -5.08
C LEU A 97 10.92 -12.81 -4.06
N ASP A 98 10.64 -12.31 -2.86
CA ASP A 98 9.98 -13.06 -1.79
C ASP A 98 8.72 -12.37 -1.25
N ILE A 99 8.73 -11.04 -1.26
CA ILE A 99 7.72 -10.20 -0.63
C ILE A 99 7.23 -9.17 -1.64
N VAL A 100 5.91 -8.96 -1.67
CA VAL A 100 5.27 -7.88 -2.44
C VAL A 100 4.37 -7.07 -1.52
N VAL A 101 4.58 -5.76 -1.49
CA VAL A 101 3.70 -4.80 -0.81
C VAL A 101 3.09 -3.89 -1.87
N ALA A 102 1.88 -4.22 -2.32
CA ALA A 102 1.09 -3.43 -3.24
C ALA A 102 0.45 -2.27 -2.47
N ASN A 103 1.20 -1.17 -2.30
CA ASN A 103 0.84 -0.05 -1.44
C ASN A 103 0.45 1.21 -2.21
N ALA A 104 0.90 1.41 -3.45
CA ALA A 104 0.58 2.60 -4.24
C ALA A 104 -0.91 2.93 -4.20
N GLY A 105 -1.24 4.19 -3.93
CA GLY A 105 -2.63 4.63 -3.84
C GLY A 105 -2.78 6.14 -3.72
N ILE A 106 -3.92 6.63 -4.19
CA ILE A 106 -4.34 8.04 -4.13
C ILE A 106 -5.74 8.16 -3.54
N ALA A 107 -6.08 9.34 -3.05
CA ALA A 107 -7.40 9.66 -2.52
C ALA A 107 -7.80 11.10 -2.96
N PRO A 108 -8.25 11.29 -4.21
CA PRO A 108 -8.54 12.62 -4.74
C PRO A 108 -9.67 13.35 -4.02
N MET A 109 -10.66 12.64 -3.44
CA MET A 109 -11.76 13.18 -2.62
C MET A 109 -12.39 14.43 -3.25
N GLN A 110 -12.70 14.38 -4.54
CA GLN A 110 -13.32 15.46 -5.28
C GLN A 110 -14.29 14.97 -6.35
N SER A 111 -15.20 15.83 -6.77
CA SER A 111 -16.17 15.56 -7.83
C SER A 111 -15.49 15.54 -9.19
N GLY A 112 -16.04 14.72 -10.10
CA GLY A 112 -15.58 14.62 -11.49
C GLY A 112 -15.21 13.20 -11.90
N ALA A 113 -15.38 12.91 -13.18
CA ALA A 113 -15.13 11.57 -13.74
C ALA A 113 -13.64 11.18 -13.66
N ASP A 114 -12.73 12.14 -13.70
CA ASP A 114 -11.29 11.88 -13.63
C ASP A 114 -10.87 11.40 -12.24
N GLY A 115 -11.45 11.94 -11.16
CA GLY A 115 -11.21 11.45 -9.81
C GLY A 115 -11.61 9.98 -9.63
N TRP A 116 -12.78 9.58 -10.15
CA TRP A 116 -13.20 8.17 -10.17
C TRP A 116 -12.24 7.29 -10.97
N ARG A 117 -11.88 7.73 -12.20
CA ARG A 117 -11.02 6.95 -13.11
C ARG A 117 -9.64 6.76 -12.49
N ASP A 118 -8.98 7.83 -12.13
CA ASP A 118 -7.61 7.78 -11.61
C ASP A 118 -7.51 6.97 -10.31
N VAL A 119 -8.49 7.09 -9.40
CA VAL A 119 -8.48 6.30 -8.17
C VAL A 119 -8.72 4.81 -8.45
N SER A 120 -9.56 4.48 -9.41
CA SER A 120 -9.79 3.09 -9.83
C SER A 120 -8.55 2.51 -10.49
N ASP A 121 -7.91 3.28 -11.37
CA ASP A 121 -6.74 2.86 -12.12
C ASP A 121 -5.52 2.70 -11.21
N VAL A 122 -5.27 3.62 -10.27
CA VAL A 122 -4.15 3.51 -9.34
C VAL A 122 -4.41 2.46 -8.25
N ASN A 123 -5.54 2.58 -7.52
CA ASN A 123 -5.74 1.82 -6.29
C ASN A 123 -6.17 0.37 -6.53
N LEU A 124 -6.90 0.10 -7.62
CA LEU A 124 -7.39 -1.25 -7.94
C LEU A 124 -6.59 -1.87 -9.08
N THR A 125 -6.57 -1.24 -10.26
CA THR A 125 -5.84 -1.77 -11.42
C THR A 125 -4.33 -1.81 -11.15
N GLY A 126 -3.77 -0.78 -10.53
CA GLY A 126 -2.35 -0.75 -10.12
C GLY A 126 -1.99 -1.82 -9.10
N GLY A 127 -2.89 -2.10 -8.14
CA GLY A 127 -2.75 -3.23 -7.22
C GLY A 127 -2.74 -4.58 -7.94
N PHE A 128 -3.66 -4.76 -8.89
CA PHE A 128 -3.71 -5.93 -9.77
C PHE A 128 -2.41 -6.06 -10.59
N HIS A 129 -1.95 -5.00 -11.26
CA HIS A 129 -0.70 -5.02 -12.03
C HIS A 129 0.52 -5.37 -11.17
N THR A 130 0.57 -4.85 -9.93
CA THR A 130 1.67 -5.13 -9.00
C THR A 130 1.75 -6.62 -8.66
N VAL A 131 0.62 -7.26 -8.40
CA VAL A 131 0.58 -8.70 -8.12
C VAL A 131 0.91 -9.51 -9.38
N GLU A 132 0.29 -9.19 -10.52
CA GLU A 132 0.50 -9.90 -11.79
C GLU A 132 1.95 -9.82 -12.29
N ALA A 133 2.63 -8.69 -12.10
CA ALA A 133 4.05 -8.57 -12.45
C ALA A 133 4.95 -9.48 -11.59
N ALA A 134 4.58 -9.73 -10.33
CA ALA A 134 5.37 -10.52 -9.40
C ALA A 134 5.13 -12.04 -9.51
N ILE A 135 3.93 -12.48 -9.92
CA ILE A 135 3.54 -13.90 -9.96
C ILE A 135 4.53 -14.79 -10.73
N PRO A 136 4.98 -14.43 -11.96
CA PRO A 136 5.91 -15.28 -12.70
C PRO A 136 7.19 -15.60 -11.93
N THR A 137 7.80 -14.60 -11.30
CA THR A 137 9.02 -14.77 -10.49
C THR A 137 8.75 -15.61 -9.25
N LEU A 138 7.73 -15.24 -8.45
CA LEU A 138 7.39 -15.96 -7.23
C LEU A 138 7.06 -17.43 -7.47
N THR A 139 6.36 -17.75 -8.57
CA THR A 139 5.98 -19.13 -8.90
C THR A 139 7.13 -19.93 -9.48
N SER A 140 7.97 -19.34 -10.34
CA SER A 140 9.10 -20.03 -10.97
C SER A 140 10.21 -20.37 -9.97
N GLN A 141 10.40 -19.55 -8.95
CA GLN A 141 11.38 -19.79 -7.89
C GLN A 141 11.01 -21.01 -7.03
N GLY A 142 9.74 -21.35 -6.88
CA GLY A 142 9.27 -22.45 -6.05
C GLY A 142 9.57 -22.33 -4.54
N ALA A 143 10.00 -21.14 -4.10
CA ALA A 143 10.40 -20.87 -2.72
C ALA A 143 9.25 -20.35 -1.83
N GLY A 144 8.03 -20.28 -2.38
CA GLY A 144 6.91 -19.60 -1.75
C GLY A 144 7.04 -18.07 -1.79
N GLY A 145 6.24 -17.38 -0.99
CA GLY A 145 6.28 -15.91 -0.91
C GLY A 145 5.16 -15.33 -0.07
N SER A 146 5.17 -13.98 0.06
CA SER A 146 4.11 -13.26 0.77
C SER A 146 3.74 -11.98 0.04
N ILE A 147 2.45 -11.81 -0.26
CA ILE A 147 1.89 -10.62 -0.90
C ILE A 147 0.96 -9.92 0.09
N VAL A 148 1.17 -8.63 0.32
CA VAL A 148 0.29 -7.78 1.12
C VAL A 148 -0.23 -6.65 0.25
N LEU A 149 -1.55 -6.54 0.15
CA LEU A 149 -2.22 -5.42 -0.51
C LEU A 149 -2.69 -4.41 0.54
N ILE A 150 -2.32 -3.15 0.38
CA ILE A 150 -2.76 -2.08 1.28
C ILE A 150 -4.12 -1.56 0.81
N SER A 151 -5.15 -1.94 1.55
CA SER A 151 -6.52 -1.47 1.38
C SER A 151 -6.78 -0.24 2.29
N SER A 152 -7.90 -0.22 2.97
CA SER A 152 -8.34 0.83 3.90
C SER A 152 -9.48 0.33 4.77
N ALA A 153 -9.76 0.96 5.89
CA ALA A 153 -11.03 0.82 6.60
C ALA A 153 -12.24 1.05 5.65
N ALA A 154 -12.10 1.97 4.68
CA ALA A 154 -13.08 2.18 3.62
C ALA A 154 -13.25 1.00 2.64
N GLY A 155 -12.39 -0.01 2.70
CA GLY A 155 -12.55 -1.28 1.97
C GLY A 155 -13.29 -2.36 2.75
N LEU A 156 -13.66 -2.09 4.00
CA LEU A 156 -14.44 -2.99 4.87
C LEU A 156 -15.76 -2.39 5.34
N ALA A 157 -15.87 -1.06 5.32
CA ALA A 157 -17.06 -0.34 5.76
C ALA A 157 -17.43 0.75 4.74
N GLY A 158 -18.68 1.18 4.72
CA GLY A 158 -19.21 2.23 3.85
C GLY A 158 -18.72 3.63 4.24
N ILE A 159 -17.41 3.85 4.20
CA ILE A 159 -16.77 5.12 4.53
C ILE A 159 -16.52 5.90 3.25
N GLY A 160 -17.08 7.10 3.13
CA GLY A 160 -16.92 7.96 1.97
C GLY A 160 -17.83 9.19 2.06
N SER A 161 -17.80 10.00 1.03
CA SER A 161 -18.66 11.17 0.81
C SER A 161 -19.31 11.10 -0.57
N ALA A 162 -20.19 12.04 -0.88
CA ALA A 162 -20.99 12.03 -2.12
C ALA A 162 -20.17 12.37 -3.39
N ASP A 163 -18.88 12.69 -3.26
CA ASP A 163 -18.01 12.98 -4.41
C ASP A 163 -17.52 11.69 -5.10
N ALA A 164 -17.27 11.79 -6.40
CA ALA A 164 -16.90 10.66 -7.25
C ALA A 164 -15.57 10.03 -6.84
N GLY A 165 -14.60 10.82 -6.38
CA GLY A 165 -13.30 10.34 -5.91
C GLY A 165 -13.42 9.50 -4.64
N SER A 166 -14.21 9.93 -3.66
CA SER A 166 -14.46 9.18 -2.42
C SER A 166 -15.22 7.87 -2.68
N ILE A 167 -16.26 7.91 -3.54
CA ILE A 167 -17.00 6.70 -3.94
C ILE A 167 -16.06 5.72 -4.64
N GLY A 168 -15.25 6.24 -5.60
CA GLY A 168 -14.24 5.46 -6.31
C GLY A 168 -13.19 4.85 -5.38
N TYR A 169 -12.74 5.62 -4.38
CA TYR A 169 -11.80 5.14 -3.37
C TYR A 169 -12.38 3.95 -2.59
N ALA A 170 -13.59 4.10 -2.03
CA ALA A 170 -14.24 3.01 -1.31
C ALA A 170 -14.45 1.77 -2.20
N ALA A 171 -14.94 1.96 -3.44
CA ALA A 171 -15.12 0.87 -4.39
C ALA A 171 -13.81 0.16 -4.73
N ALA A 172 -12.73 0.91 -5.02
CA ALA A 172 -11.41 0.35 -5.31
C ALA A 172 -10.85 -0.43 -4.11
N LYS A 173 -10.98 0.11 -2.88
CA LYS A 173 -10.48 -0.55 -1.66
C LYS A 173 -11.29 -1.80 -1.28
N HIS A 174 -12.60 -1.87 -1.60
CA HIS A 174 -13.37 -3.12 -1.54
C HIS A 174 -12.92 -4.11 -2.64
N GLY A 175 -12.66 -3.62 -3.86
CA GLY A 175 -12.13 -4.43 -4.95
C GLY A 175 -10.79 -5.10 -4.61
N VAL A 176 -9.91 -4.41 -3.87
CA VAL A 176 -8.65 -4.97 -3.36
C VAL A 176 -8.89 -6.19 -2.47
N VAL A 177 -9.94 -6.21 -1.64
CA VAL A 177 -10.31 -7.39 -0.84
C VAL A 177 -10.70 -8.56 -1.74
N GLY A 178 -11.42 -8.28 -2.85
CA GLY A 178 -11.75 -9.27 -3.86
C GLY A 178 -10.50 -9.87 -4.51
N LEU A 179 -9.57 -9.02 -4.96
CA LEU A 179 -8.28 -9.45 -5.51
C LEU A 179 -7.51 -10.34 -4.51
N MET A 180 -7.38 -9.87 -3.29
CA MET A 180 -6.67 -10.59 -2.22
C MET A 180 -7.22 -12.01 -2.04
N ARG A 181 -8.55 -12.15 -1.92
CA ARG A 181 -9.19 -13.46 -1.70
C ARG A 181 -8.98 -14.42 -2.87
N VAL A 182 -9.09 -13.92 -4.10
CA VAL A 182 -8.88 -14.73 -5.31
C VAL A 182 -7.42 -15.19 -5.38
N TYR A 183 -6.46 -14.26 -5.22
CA TYR A 183 -5.04 -14.61 -5.26
C TYR A 183 -4.62 -15.51 -4.10
N ALA A 184 -5.16 -15.36 -2.91
CA ALA A 184 -4.90 -16.26 -1.78
C ALA A 184 -5.24 -17.72 -2.14
N ASN A 185 -6.35 -17.96 -2.83
CA ASN A 185 -6.74 -19.30 -3.27
C ASN A 185 -5.88 -19.81 -4.45
N LEU A 186 -5.64 -18.96 -5.46
CA LEU A 186 -4.91 -19.35 -6.67
C LEU A 186 -3.43 -19.66 -6.39
N LEU A 187 -2.81 -18.89 -5.51
CA LEU A 187 -1.37 -18.97 -5.25
C LEU A 187 -1.00 -19.90 -4.08
N ALA A 188 -1.98 -20.37 -3.31
CA ALA A 188 -1.75 -21.28 -2.18
C ALA A 188 -0.97 -22.55 -2.56
N ARG A 189 -1.25 -23.13 -3.74
CA ARG A 189 -0.53 -24.29 -4.27
C ARG A 189 0.97 -24.05 -4.50
N HIS A 190 1.40 -22.79 -4.60
CA HIS A 190 2.79 -22.38 -4.74
C HIS A 190 3.41 -21.94 -3.40
N ASN A 191 2.71 -22.16 -2.27
CA ASN A 191 3.10 -21.69 -0.94
C ASN A 191 3.27 -20.15 -0.88
N ILE A 192 2.49 -19.42 -1.67
CA ILE A 192 2.46 -17.96 -1.68
C ILE A 192 1.23 -17.51 -0.91
N ARG A 193 1.44 -16.76 0.17
CA ARG A 193 0.38 -16.19 1.00
C ARG A 193 -0.04 -14.83 0.48
N VAL A 194 -1.34 -14.53 0.50
CA VAL A 194 -1.85 -13.22 0.08
C VAL A 194 -2.82 -12.70 1.13
N ASN A 195 -2.56 -11.51 1.66
CA ASN A 195 -3.40 -10.85 2.66
C ASN A 195 -3.60 -9.37 2.32
N SER A 196 -4.54 -8.73 2.97
CA SER A 196 -4.70 -7.27 2.89
C SER A 196 -4.69 -6.62 4.27
N ILE A 197 -4.15 -5.41 4.36
CA ILE A 197 -4.16 -4.57 5.56
C ILE A 197 -5.11 -3.40 5.31
N HIS A 198 -5.85 -3.02 6.34
CA HIS A 198 -6.90 -2.02 6.29
C HIS A 198 -6.68 -0.93 7.35
N PRO A 199 -5.84 0.07 7.05
CA PRO A 199 -5.64 1.21 7.93
C PRO A 199 -6.88 2.12 7.98
N SER A 200 -7.08 2.81 9.11
CA SER A 200 -7.89 4.04 9.19
C SER A 200 -7.02 5.28 8.88
N GLY A 201 -7.20 6.39 9.55
CA GLY A 201 -6.36 7.58 9.37
C GLY A 201 -4.90 7.36 9.77
N VAL A 202 -3.98 7.53 8.83
CA VAL A 202 -2.53 7.44 9.05
C VAL A 202 -1.86 8.77 8.73
N ASP A 203 -0.98 9.24 9.58
CA ASP A 203 -0.25 10.50 9.38
C ASP A 203 0.70 10.40 8.19
N THR A 204 0.21 10.86 7.05
CA THR A 204 0.88 10.86 5.76
C THR A 204 0.55 12.13 5.00
N PRO A 205 1.33 12.52 3.99
CA PRO A 205 0.97 13.66 3.13
C PRO A 205 -0.40 13.53 2.44
N MET A 206 -0.95 12.32 2.27
CA MET A 206 -2.31 12.10 1.76
C MET A 206 -3.38 12.64 2.72
N ILE A 207 -3.17 12.53 4.02
CA ILE A 207 -4.12 12.96 5.06
C ILE A 207 -3.71 14.31 5.65
N ASN A 208 -2.43 14.52 5.92
CA ASN A 208 -1.93 15.75 6.54
C ASN A 208 -1.55 16.80 5.48
N ASN A 209 -2.55 17.34 4.80
CA ASN A 209 -2.42 18.43 3.84
C ASN A 209 -3.58 19.42 3.97
N GLU A 210 -3.45 20.60 3.36
CA GLU A 210 -4.44 21.69 3.47
C GLU A 210 -5.78 21.30 2.85
N PHE A 211 -5.76 20.65 1.67
CA PHE A 211 -6.98 20.22 1.00
C PHE A 211 -7.78 19.24 1.88
N THR A 212 -7.16 18.22 2.44
CA THR A 212 -7.84 17.23 3.28
C THR A 212 -8.41 17.86 4.55
N ARG A 213 -7.69 18.82 5.15
CA ARG A 213 -8.20 19.57 6.31
C ARG A 213 -9.46 20.37 5.97
N GLN A 214 -9.47 21.07 4.84
CA GLN A 214 -10.62 21.84 4.37
C GLN A 214 -11.80 20.91 4.01
N TRP A 215 -11.56 19.83 3.30
CA TRP A 215 -12.56 18.84 2.94
C TRP A 215 -13.22 18.21 4.18
N LEU A 216 -12.45 17.83 5.21
CA LEU A 216 -12.98 17.32 6.47
C LEU A 216 -13.82 18.37 7.22
N ALA A 217 -13.37 19.61 7.25
CA ALA A 217 -14.11 20.70 7.88
C ALA A 217 -15.47 20.96 7.17
N GLN A 218 -15.50 20.88 5.85
CA GLN A 218 -16.74 21.01 5.07
C GLN A 218 -17.70 19.85 5.35
N LEU A 219 -17.24 18.61 5.36
CA LEU A 219 -18.07 17.44 5.68
C LEU A 219 -18.73 17.56 7.06
N VAL A 220 -18.00 18.07 8.05
CA VAL A 220 -18.55 18.29 9.40
C VAL A 220 -19.59 19.40 9.39
N SER A 221 -19.40 20.47 8.59
CA SER A 221 -20.33 21.62 8.56
C SER A 221 -21.63 21.34 7.78
N GLU A 222 -21.58 20.43 6.79
CA GLU A 222 -22.72 20.13 5.90
C GLU A 222 -23.56 18.92 6.39
N SER A 223 -23.15 18.24 7.44
CA SER A 223 -23.81 17.03 7.91
C SER A 223 -24.53 17.25 9.23
N ASP A 224 -25.85 16.96 9.26
CA ASP A 224 -26.64 16.89 10.50
C ASP A 224 -26.14 15.76 11.44
N SER A 225 -25.40 14.80 10.89
CA SER A 225 -24.74 13.72 11.60
C SER A 225 -23.37 13.49 10.97
N PRO A 226 -22.33 14.21 11.41
CA PRO A 226 -21.00 14.04 10.85
C PRO A 226 -20.59 12.57 10.94
N PRO A 227 -19.98 12.00 9.87
CA PRO A 227 -19.57 10.62 9.90
C PRO A 227 -18.68 10.38 11.10
N ASN A 228 -19.01 9.38 11.91
CA ASN A 228 -18.11 8.97 12.99
C ASN A 228 -16.84 8.36 12.34
N MET A 229 -15.85 9.21 12.11
CA MET A 229 -14.53 8.80 11.60
C MET A 229 -13.56 8.50 12.76
N GLY A 230 -14.10 8.37 13.97
CA GLY A 230 -13.34 8.07 15.17
C GLY A 230 -12.87 6.61 15.21
N ASN A 231 -11.76 6.41 15.87
CA ASN A 231 -11.25 5.11 16.25
C ASN A 231 -11.86 4.70 17.61
N ALA A 232 -11.99 3.39 17.85
CA ALA A 232 -12.44 2.88 19.15
C ALA A 232 -11.39 3.12 20.26
N LEU A 233 -10.13 2.96 19.91
CA LEU A 233 -9.03 3.35 20.80
C LEU A 233 -8.87 4.88 20.81
N PRO A 234 -8.36 5.48 21.92
CA PRO A 234 -8.19 6.93 22.06
C PRO A 234 -6.98 7.45 21.23
N VAL A 235 -6.90 7.06 19.97
CA VAL A 235 -5.86 7.45 19.01
C VAL A 235 -6.56 8.17 17.87
N ARG A 236 -6.23 9.43 17.65
CA ARG A 236 -6.82 10.23 16.57
C ARG A 236 -6.32 9.82 15.20
N ILE A 237 -5.03 9.58 15.08
CA ILE A 237 -4.32 9.24 13.83
C ILE A 237 -3.17 8.31 14.17
N MET A 238 -2.97 7.27 13.37
CA MET A 238 -1.86 6.32 13.53
C MET A 238 -0.61 6.83 12.80
N GLN A 239 0.53 6.26 13.10
CA GLN A 239 1.78 6.52 12.38
C GLN A 239 1.98 5.48 11.26
N SER A 240 2.75 5.85 10.24
CA SER A 240 3.09 4.92 9.14
C SER A 240 3.81 3.67 9.66
N ASP A 241 4.58 3.80 10.73
CA ASP A 241 5.32 2.69 11.36
C ASP A 241 4.37 1.66 12.00
N ASP A 242 3.20 2.07 12.51
CA ASP A 242 2.20 1.14 13.06
C ASP A 242 1.73 0.16 11.98
N ILE A 243 1.53 0.67 10.75
CA ILE A 243 1.12 -0.15 9.62
C ILE A 243 2.30 -0.98 9.11
N ALA A 244 3.51 -0.40 9.06
CA ALA A 244 4.70 -1.13 8.64
C ALA A 244 5.04 -2.31 9.57
N ASN A 245 4.79 -2.18 10.87
CA ASN A 245 4.91 -3.26 11.84
C ASN A 245 3.99 -4.44 11.52
N ALA A 246 2.74 -4.17 11.16
CA ALA A 246 1.78 -5.22 10.77
C ALA A 246 2.18 -5.88 9.44
N VAL A 247 2.66 -5.11 8.46
CA VAL A 247 3.21 -5.64 7.20
C VAL A 247 4.38 -6.57 7.49
N ALA A 248 5.38 -6.11 8.26
CA ALA A 248 6.58 -6.88 8.59
C ALA A 248 6.22 -8.23 9.28
N TRP A 249 5.25 -8.22 10.20
CA TRP A 249 4.75 -9.45 10.81
C TRP A 249 4.07 -10.37 9.79
N LEU A 250 3.15 -9.85 8.96
CA LEU A 250 2.42 -10.65 7.97
C LEU A 250 3.34 -11.31 6.94
N VAL A 251 4.45 -10.66 6.55
CA VAL A 251 5.37 -11.21 5.56
C VAL A 251 6.38 -12.17 6.16
N SER A 252 6.57 -12.16 7.48
CA SER A 252 7.51 -13.04 8.19
C SER A 252 6.98 -14.47 8.36
N ASP A 253 7.86 -15.38 8.79
CA ASP A 253 7.53 -16.76 9.13
C ASP A 253 6.63 -16.88 10.37
N GLN A 254 6.51 -15.83 11.18
CA GLN A 254 5.58 -15.80 12.31
C GLN A 254 4.12 -15.88 11.84
N ALA A 255 3.83 -15.40 10.62
CA ALA A 255 2.52 -15.45 9.98
C ALA A 255 2.40 -16.55 8.90
N ARG A 256 3.24 -17.59 8.93
CA ARG A 256 3.35 -18.62 7.87
C ARG A 256 2.06 -19.37 7.52
N TYR A 257 1.07 -19.33 8.39
CA TYR A 257 -0.24 -19.95 8.16
C TYR A 257 -1.39 -18.92 7.98
N ILE A 258 -1.05 -17.64 7.78
CA ILE A 258 -2.02 -16.56 7.55
C ILE A 258 -2.08 -16.26 6.07
N THR A 259 -3.22 -16.56 5.42
CA THR A 259 -3.53 -16.22 4.03
C THR A 259 -5.02 -15.97 3.86
N GLY A 260 -5.43 -15.09 2.96
CA GLY A 260 -6.83 -14.74 2.69
C GLY A 260 -7.48 -13.85 3.76
N VAL A 261 -6.67 -13.22 4.62
CA VAL A 261 -7.16 -12.38 5.72
C VAL A 261 -7.20 -10.90 5.29
N ALA A 262 -8.33 -10.26 5.54
CA ALA A 262 -8.46 -8.81 5.56
C ALA A 262 -8.21 -8.33 7.00
N LEU A 263 -7.02 -7.83 7.29
CA LEU A 263 -6.58 -7.46 8.64
C LEU A 263 -6.77 -5.96 8.89
N PRO A 264 -7.75 -5.54 9.71
CA PRO A 264 -7.84 -4.15 10.16
C PRO A 264 -6.65 -3.78 11.05
N VAL A 265 -5.97 -2.69 10.70
CA VAL A 265 -4.99 -2.00 11.54
C VAL A 265 -5.48 -0.56 11.63
N ASP A 266 -6.54 -0.35 12.40
CA ASP A 266 -7.42 0.80 12.30
C ASP A 266 -7.84 1.38 13.66
N ALA A 267 -7.21 0.96 14.73
CA ALA A 267 -7.56 1.31 16.09
C ALA A 267 -9.07 1.07 16.42
N GLY A 268 -9.68 0.05 15.79
CA GLY A 268 -11.07 -0.35 15.98
C GLY A 268 -12.08 0.49 15.20
N CYS A 269 -11.66 1.25 14.20
CA CYS A 269 -12.51 2.13 13.42
C CYS A 269 -13.69 1.38 12.76
N VAL A 270 -13.46 0.23 12.13
CA VAL A 270 -14.52 -0.53 11.44
C VAL A 270 -15.51 -1.21 12.40
N ASN A 271 -15.13 -1.48 13.65
CA ASN A 271 -16.02 -2.06 14.65
C ASN A 271 -17.07 -1.07 15.20
N MET A 272 -16.89 0.21 14.96
CA MET A 272 -17.80 1.26 15.42
C MET A 272 -18.85 1.62 14.35
N ARG A 273 -18.97 0.86 13.27
CA ARG A 273 -19.79 1.18 12.10
C ARG A 273 -20.83 0.10 11.83
#